data_abc18a7d1dd36dd4e2a081769a768b06
#
_entry.id   abc18a7d1dd36dd4e2a081769a768b06
#
_cell.length_a   1.000
_cell.length_b   1.000
_cell.length_c   1.000
_cell.angle_alpha   90.00
_cell.angle_beta   90.00
_cell.angle_gamma   90.00
#
_symmetry.space_group_name_H-M   'P 1'
#
loop_
_entity.id
_entity.type
_entity.pdbx_description
1 polymer ?
#
loop_
_entity_poly.entity_id
_entity_poly.type
_entity_poly.pdbx_seq_one_letter_code
_entity_poly.pdbx_strand_id
1 'polypeptide(L)'
;MILRKKVFNMDSTLVIPELFSEAVNSKMEVSLRVGRLATDMTELAEDIQTCGDTIHFPTFDRIADAATVVKGTSLIPEEVNMSDSVAKIRQVGKSVRIYDKDSIQVKGAMKDRMADQMGEVMAKDVDANLVDEMDLSAAYKVPTSAAESITLAEIEGAFDCFGDDVDSASFAGILINHRLRSSFVNMSEFTSISKTYAKDANGVVENGIVGYWLGVIPVIICDNNTYDTEKKECKTYIVRKDALGVIWQKEVTIEEEREGKLLATDLIASDLYAVKLIDTKGCVILRKTVA
;
A
#
# COMPACT_ATOMS: atom_id res chain seq x y z
N MET A 1 -27.94 -12.03 0.48
CA MET A 1 -27.37 -13.10 1.30
C MET A 1 -26.81 -12.44 2.55
N ILE A 2 -27.45 -12.61 3.69
CA ILE A 2 -27.20 -11.83 4.92
C ILE A 2 -25.95 -12.42 5.58
N LEU A 3 -24.83 -11.69 5.53
CA LEU A 3 -23.65 -11.99 6.33
C LEU A 3 -24.00 -11.77 7.82
N ARG A 4 -24.19 -12.87 8.53
CA ARG A 4 -24.29 -12.88 9.99
C ARG A 4 -22.95 -12.38 10.55
N LYS A 5 -22.92 -11.14 11.10
CA LYS A 5 -21.88 -10.73 12.04
C LYS A 5 -21.83 -11.80 13.15
N LYS A 6 -20.78 -12.60 13.16
CA LYS A 6 -20.40 -13.39 14.33
C LYS A 6 -19.94 -12.40 15.39
N VAL A 7 -20.82 -12.08 16.32
CA VAL A 7 -20.45 -11.44 17.58
C VAL A 7 -19.72 -12.50 18.39
N PHE A 8 -18.40 -12.44 18.44
CA PHE A 8 -17.60 -13.26 19.33
C PHE A 8 -17.76 -12.71 20.76
N ASN A 9 -18.58 -13.35 21.57
CA ASN A 9 -18.54 -13.18 23.02
C ASN A 9 -17.27 -13.86 23.54
N MET A 10 -16.20 -13.11 23.72
CA MET A 10 -15.01 -13.59 24.45
C MET A 10 -15.21 -13.35 25.94
N ASP A 11 -15.90 -14.28 26.59
CA ASP A 11 -15.97 -14.38 28.06
C ASP A 11 -14.85 -15.30 28.57
N SER A 12 -13.59 -14.96 28.30
CA SER A 12 -12.47 -15.63 28.95
C SER A 12 -11.27 -14.68 29.07
N THR A 13 -10.68 -14.72 30.24
CA THR A 13 -9.42 -14.04 30.62
C THR A 13 -8.19 -14.59 29.85
N LEU A 14 -8.36 -15.55 28.96
CA LEU A 14 -7.31 -16.14 28.17
C LEU A 14 -7.35 -15.52 26.76
N VAL A 15 -6.30 -14.81 26.37
CA VAL A 15 -6.08 -14.46 24.96
C VAL A 15 -5.64 -15.73 24.29
N ILE A 16 -6.37 -16.14 23.24
CA ILE A 16 -5.89 -17.18 22.33
C ILE A 16 -5.08 -16.40 21.27
N PRO A 17 -3.73 -16.52 21.26
CA PRO A 17 -2.87 -15.69 20.39
C PRO A 17 -3.24 -15.81 18.91
N GLU A 18 -3.66 -16.99 18.48
CA GLU A 18 -4.06 -17.28 17.09
C GLU A 18 -5.29 -16.48 16.67
N LEU A 19 -6.35 -16.41 17.50
CA LEU A 19 -7.55 -15.63 17.22
C LEU A 19 -7.27 -14.13 17.25
N PHE A 20 -6.33 -13.71 18.10
CA PHE A 20 -5.94 -12.33 18.19
C PHE A 20 -5.08 -11.92 16.98
N SER A 21 -4.19 -12.80 16.50
CA SER A 21 -3.43 -12.60 15.25
C SER A 21 -4.36 -12.45 14.05
N GLU A 22 -5.39 -13.32 13.93
CA GLU A 22 -6.38 -13.24 12.85
C GLU A 22 -7.13 -11.89 12.88
N ALA A 23 -7.51 -11.40 14.07
CA ALA A 23 -8.16 -10.11 14.22
C ALA A 23 -7.25 -8.94 13.81
N VAL A 24 -5.97 -8.98 14.19
CA VAL A 24 -4.98 -7.97 13.81
C VAL A 24 -4.70 -7.99 12.31
N ASN A 25 -4.52 -9.16 11.70
CA ASN A 25 -4.31 -9.30 10.25
C ASN A 25 -5.52 -8.76 9.47
N SER A 26 -6.75 -9.15 9.85
CA SER A 26 -7.96 -8.61 9.21
C SER A 26 -8.07 -7.10 9.33
N LYS A 27 -7.68 -6.52 10.47
CA LYS A 27 -7.69 -5.07 10.66
C LYS A 27 -6.60 -4.39 9.86
N MET A 28 -5.42 -5.00 9.77
CA MET A 28 -4.31 -4.52 8.98
C MET A 28 -4.69 -4.43 7.49
N GLU A 29 -5.26 -5.48 6.91
CA GLU A 29 -5.74 -5.48 5.52
C GLU A 29 -6.72 -4.35 5.23
N VAL A 30 -7.68 -4.12 6.14
CA VAL A 30 -8.63 -3.02 6.01
C VAL A 30 -7.95 -1.66 6.13
N SER A 31 -6.90 -1.55 6.94
CA SER A 31 -6.20 -0.28 7.23
C SER A 31 -5.15 0.08 6.19
N LEU A 32 -4.66 -0.88 5.41
CA LEU A 32 -3.73 -0.63 4.30
C LEU A 32 -4.36 0.30 3.26
N ARG A 33 -3.61 1.33 2.87
CA ARG A 33 -3.99 2.32 1.86
C ARG A 33 -3.12 2.19 0.61
N VAL A 34 -1.82 2.33 0.77
CA VAL A 34 -0.83 2.18 -0.31
C VAL A 34 -0.69 0.71 -0.69
N GLY A 35 -0.74 -0.20 0.29
CA GLY A 35 -0.70 -1.63 0.06
C GLY A 35 -1.79 -2.15 -0.91
N ARG A 36 -2.90 -1.41 -1.07
CA ARG A 36 -3.93 -1.73 -2.09
C ARG A 36 -3.51 -1.42 -3.53
N LEU A 37 -2.53 -0.53 -3.70
CA LEU A 37 -1.95 -0.23 -5.01
C LEU A 37 -0.86 -1.22 -5.37
N ALA A 38 -0.33 -1.94 -4.37
CA ALA A 38 0.69 -2.96 -4.57
C ALA A 38 0.05 -4.31 -4.94
N THR A 39 0.75 -5.06 -5.76
CA THR A 39 0.38 -6.44 -6.10
C THR A 39 1.06 -7.37 -5.10
N ASP A 40 0.26 -8.25 -4.48
CA ASP A 40 0.78 -9.29 -3.62
C ASP A 40 1.43 -10.39 -4.47
N MET A 41 2.72 -10.60 -4.24
CA MET A 41 3.53 -11.58 -4.94
C MET A 41 4.03 -12.70 -4.01
N THR A 42 3.37 -12.89 -2.89
CA THR A 42 3.77 -13.86 -1.87
C THR A 42 3.82 -15.29 -2.43
N GLU A 43 2.89 -15.65 -3.33
CA GLU A 43 2.86 -16.97 -3.99
C GLU A 43 4.12 -17.23 -4.83
N LEU A 44 4.69 -16.20 -5.45
CA LEU A 44 5.93 -16.32 -6.25
C LEU A 44 7.16 -16.49 -5.38
N ALA A 45 7.09 -16.11 -4.12
CA ALA A 45 8.19 -16.18 -3.17
C ALA A 45 8.28 -17.50 -2.42
N GLU A 46 7.24 -18.33 -2.42
CA GLU A 46 7.22 -19.62 -1.70
C GLU A 46 8.35 -20.55 -2.15
N ASP A 47 8.74 -20.51 -3.42
CA ASP A 47 9.86 -21.29 -3.95
C ASP A 47 11.25 -20.72 -3.57
N ILE A 48 11.32 -19.47 -3.14
CA ILE A 48 12.56 -18.72 -2.88
C ILE A 48 12.87 -18.61 -1.37
N GLN A 49 11.94 -18.98 -0.51
CA GLN A 49 11.91 -18.64 0.92
C GLN A 49 12.92 -19.34 1.83
N THR A 50 13.81 -20.17 1.34
CA THR A 50 14.53 -21.05 2.26
C THR A 50 15.79 -20.48 2.90
N CYS A 51 16.45 -19.47 2.36
CA CYS A 51 17.67 -18.91 2.99
C CYS A 51 18.03 -17.53 2.41
N GLY A 52 17.93 -16.48 3.19
CA GLY A 52 18.53 -15.19 2.82
C GLY A 52 17.79 -13.99 3.40
N ASP A 53 18.50 -12.88 3.47
CA ASP A 53 18.05 -11.58 3.94
C ASP A 53 17.41 -10.75 2.80
N THR A 54 17.34 -11.36 1.61
CA THR A 54 16.90 -10.69 0.37
C THR A 54 15.96 -11.58 -0.43
N ILE A 55 14.94 -10.95 -1.00
CA ILE A 55 13.99 -11.58 -1.92
C ILE A 55 14.20 -11.02 -3.32
N HIS A 56 14.10 -11.89 -4.30
CA HIS A 56 14.22 -11.56 -5.70
C HIS A 56 12.83 -11.38 -6.33
N PHE A 57 12.61 -10.22 -6.95
CA PHE A 57 11.42 -9.93 -7.71
C PHE A 57 11.72 -10.09 -9.20
N PRO A 58 11.15 -11.10 -9.87
CA PRO A 58 11.39 -11.28 -11.30
C PRO A 58 10.70 -10.16 -12.08
N THR A 59 11.47 -9.48 -12.91
CA THR A 59 10.96 -8.47 -13.85
C THR A 59 11.19 -8.94 -15.29
N PHE A 60 10.18 -8.73 -16.14
CA PHE A 60 10.27 -9.06 -17.56
C PHE A 60 10.48 -7.77 -18.34
N ASP A 61 11.56 -7.74 -19.13
CA ASP A 61 11.77 -6.63 -20.05
C ASP A 61 10.75 -6.69 -21.20
N ARG A 62 10.27 -5.51 -21.62
CA ARG A 62 9.35 -5.42 -22.73
C ARG A 62 10.06 -5.87 -24.02
N ILE A 63 9.44 -6.79 -24.76
CA ILE A 63 9.91 -7.21 -26.08
C ILE A 63 9.78 -6.08 -27.09
N ALA A 64 10.65 -6.06 -28.11
CA ALA A 64 10.63 -5.05 -29.17
C ALA A 64 9.33 -5.10 -29.99
N ASP A 65 9.01 -3.97 -30.64
CA ASP A 65 7.82 -3.87 -31.47
C ASP A 65 7.93 -4.77 -32.70
N ALA A 66 6.78 -5.29 -33.17
CA ALA A 66 6.73 -6.14 -34.35
C ALA A 66 7.20 -5.41 -35.62
N ALA A 67 8.10 -6.02 -36.38
CA ALA A 67 8.60 -5.49 -37.63
C ALA A 67 7.90 -6.12 -38.84
N THR A 68 7.78 -5.38 -39.93
CA THR A 68 7.22 -5.89 -41.18
C THR A 68 8.15 -6.95 -41.78
N VAL A 69 7.62 -8.14 -42.01
CA VAL A 69 8.39 -9.25 -42.58
C VAL A 69 8.28 -9.26 -44.09
N VAL A 70 9.43 -9.25 -44.76
CA VAL A 70 9.50 -9.38 -46.22
C VAL A 70 9.42 -10.87 -46.60
N LYS A 71 8.67 -11.21 -47.65
CA LYS A 71 8.52 -12.60 -48.12
C LYS A 71 9.90 -13.22 -48.39
N GLY A 72 10.18 -14.35 -47.74
CA GLY A 72 11.45 -15.08 -47.89
C GLY A 72 12.52 -14.76 -46.84
N THR A 73 12.23 -13.85 -45.89
CA THR A 73 13.14 -13.54 -44.77
C THR A 73 12.69 -14.34 -43.56
N SER A 74 13.64 -14.99 -42.88
CA SER A 74 13.39 -15.69 -41.60
C SER A 74 13.22 -14.69 -40.48
N LEU A 75 12.24 -14.90 -39.60
CA LEU A 75 12.12 -14.18 -38.32
C LEU A 75 13.26 -14.63 -37.38
N ILE A 76 13.96 -13.68 -36.83
CA ILE A 76 14.96 -13.92 -35.78
C ILE A 76 14.20 -13.87 -34.47
N PRO A 77 14.21 -14.96 -33.68
CA PRO A 77 13.59 -14.92 -32.34
C PRO A 77 14.34 -13.96 -31.42
N GLU A 78 13.61 -13.12 -30.73
CA GLU A 78 14.16 -12.28 -29.65
C GLU A 78 14.16 -13.08 -28.35
N GLU A 79 15.27 -13.03 -27.63
CA GLU A 79 15.34 -13.65 -26.31
C GLU A 79 14.68 -12.74 -25.28
N VAL A 80 13.76 -13.31 -24.49
CA VAL A 80 13.15 -12.59 -23.38
C VAL A 80 14.15 -12.50 -22.25
N ASN A 81 14.63 -11.30 -21.99
CA ASN A 81 15.51 -11.04 -20.84
C ASN A 81 14.66 -10.91 -19.59
N MET A 82 14.99 -11.72 -18.59
CA MET A 82 14.46 -11.57 -17.24
C MET A 82 15.49 -10.79 -16.43
N SER A 83 15.10 -9.65 -15.93
CA SER A 83 15.91 -8.92 -14.95
C SER A 83 15.39 -9.20 -13.54
N ASP A 84 16.32 -9.15 -12.60
CA ASP A 84 16.07 -9.51 -11.21
C ASP A 84 16.24 -8.28 -10.33
N SER A 85 15.18 -7.92 -9.64
CA SER A 85 15.17 -6.78 -8.70
C SER A 85 15.17 -7.32 -7.27
N VAL A 86 16.20 -6.94 -6.49
CA VAL A 86 16.41 -7.45 -5.15
C VAL A 86 15.83 -6.49 -4.11
N ALA A 87 15.06 -7.03 -3.16
CA ALA A 87 14.61 -6.30 -1.97
C ALA A 87 15.09 -6.98 -0.69
N LYS A 88 15.36 -6.16 0.33
CA LYS A 88 15.70 -6.66 1.68
C LYS A 88 14.42 -6.93 2.47
N ILE A 89 14.41 -8.07 3.15
CA ILE A 89 13.36 -8.41 4.11
C ILE A 89 13.48 -7.47 5.31
N ARG A 90 12.36 -6.91 5.72
CA ARG A 90 12.24 -6.08 6.92
C ARG A 90 11.46 -6.85 7.97
N GLN A 91 11.99 -6.88 9.17
CA GLN A 91 11.27 -7.36 10.35
C GLN A 91 10.75 -6.14 11.11
N VAL A 92 9.44 -6.12 11.29
CA VAL A 92 8.78 -5.07 12.06
C VAL A 92 8.09 -5.69 13.27
N GLY A 93 8.08 -4.99 14.36
CA GLY A 93 7.45 -5.47 15.58
C GLY A 93 6.94 -4.35 16.46
N LYS A 94 5.83 -4.63 17.14
CA LYS A 94 5.24 -3.72 18.13
C LYS A 94 4.87 -4.48 19.37
N SER A 95 5.33 -4.02 20.54
CA SER A 95 4.91 -4.55 21.84
C SER A 95 3.97 -3.59 22.55
N VAL A 96 2.94 -4.15 23.16
CA VAL A 96 1.97 -3.42 24.00
C VAL A 96 1.84 -4.11 25.34
N ARG A 97 2.05 -3.37 26.43
CA ARG A 97 1.95 -3.87 27.80
C ARG A 97 0.56 -3.64 28.39
N ILE A 98 -0.01 -4.68 28.95
CA ILE A 98 -1.31 -4.66 29.63
C ILE A 98 -1.09 -5.00 31.10
N TYR A 99 -1.45 -4.10 32.03
CA TYR A 99 -1.43 -4.37 33.45
C TYR A 99 -2.71 -5.09 33.89
N ASP A 100 -2.58 -6.05 34.82
CA ASP A 100 -3.71 -6.81 35.34
C ASP A 100 -4.82 -5.92 35.91
N LYS A 101 -4.42 -4.83 36.58
CA LYS A 101 -5.39 -3.87 37.12
C LYS A 101 -6.27 -3.26 36.04
N ASP A 102 -5.67 -2.89 34.91
CA ASP A 102 -6.39 -2.21 33.83
C ASP A 102 -7.27 -3.21 33.07
N SER A 103 -6.79 -4.44 32.90
CA SER A 103 -7.55 -5.55 32.29
C SER A 103 -8.85 -5.86 33.05
N ILE A 104 -8.81 -5.82 34.39
CA ILE A 104 -9.98 -6.08 35.23
C ILE A 104 -10.97 -4.92 35.20
N GLN A 105 -10.48 -3.67 35.09
CA GLN A 105 -11.33 -2.47 35.14
C GLN A 105 -12.05 -2.21 33.81
N VAL A 106 -11.49 -2.60 32.66
CA VAL A 106 -12.00 -2.29 31.32
C VAL A 106 -12.59 -3.55 30.65
N LYS A 107 -13.47 -4.27 31.28
CA LYS A 107 -14.19 -5.45 30.77
C LYS A 107 -14.16 -5.61 29.21
N GLY A 108 -13.31 -6.52 28.72
CA GLY A 108 -13.36 -7.08 27.36
C GLY A 108 -13.01 -6.15 26.20
N ALA A 109 -13.50 -4.93 26.16
CA ALA A 109 -13.33 -3.99 25.05
C ALA A 109 -11.87 -3.47 24.86
N MET A 110 -10.98 -3.70 25.82
CA MET A 110 -9.59 -3.25 25.75
C MET A 110 -8.79 -4.08 24.75
N LYS A 111 -9.00 -5.39 24.73
CA LYS A 111 -8.28 -6.31 23.82
C LYS A 111 -8.63 -6.05 22.37
N ASP A 112 -9.92 -5.89 22.04
CA ASP A 112 -10.37 -5.60 20.68
C ASP A 112 -9.79 -4.28 20.17
N ARG A 113 -9.79 -3.24 21.02
CA ARG A 113 -9.18 -1.94 20.68
C ARG A 113 -7.67 -2.03 20.49
N MET A 114 -6.99 -2.88 21.26
CA MET A 114 -5.55 -3.10 21.07
C MET A 114 -5.27 -3.82 19.76
N ALA A 115 -6.05 -4.85 19.42
CA ALA A 115 -5.94 -5.52 18.13
C ALA A 115 -6.13 -4.53 16.97
N ASP A 116 -7.18 -3.69 17.05
CA ASP A 116 -7.43 -2.65 16.06
C ASP A 116 -6.24 -1.68 15.93
N GLN A 117 -5.72 -1.18 17.06
CA GLN A 117 -4.60 -0.24 17.04
C GLN A 117 -3.29 -0.88 16.56
N MET A 118 -3.03 -2.13 16.93
CA MET A 118 -1.86 -2.86 16.46
C MET A 118 -1.92 -3.04 14.95
N GLY A 119 -3.06 -3.50 14.41
CA GLY A 119 -3.25 -3.63 12.96
C GLY A 119 -3.08 -2.31 12.21
N GLU A 120 -3.62 -1.20 12.75
CA GLU A 120 -3.44 0.13 12.15
C GLU A 120 -1.98 0.60 12.15
N VAL A 121 -1.23 0.33 13.22
CA VAL A 121 0.19 0.74 13.30
C VAL A 121 1.05 -0.09 12.37
N MET A 122 0.82 -1.41 12.27
CA MET A 122 1.53 -2.29 11.34
C MET A 122 1.24 -1.89 9.88
N ALA A 123 -0.04 -1.65 9.53
CA ALA A 123 -0.42 -1.17 8.21
C ALA A 123 0.25 0.16 7.83
N LYS A 124 0.36 1.10 8.77
CA LYS A 124 1.05 2.38 8.54
C LYS A 124 2.53 2.22 8.24
N ASP A 125 3.19 1.26 8.86
CA ASP A 125 4.61 0.99 8.60
C ASP A 125 4.80 0.45 7.18
N VAL A 126 3.98 -0.53 6.77
CA VAL A 126 4.00 -1.07 5.40
C VAL A 126 3.74 0.02 4.37
N ASP A 127 2.69 0.84 4.57
CA ASP A 127 2.37 1.95 3.68
C ASP A 127 3.52 2.96 3.58
N ALA A 128 4.17 3.30 4.70
CA ALA A 128 5.32 4.21 4.71
C ALA A 128 6.50 3.65 3.90
N ASN A 129 6.81 2.36 4.08
CA ASN A 129 7.89 1.71 3.35
C ASN A 129 7.61 1.60 1.84
N LEU A 130 6.35 1.38 1.44
CA LEU A 130 5.95 1.41 0.03
C LEU A 130 6.13 2.81 -0.58
N VAL A 131 5.79 3.87 0.15
CA VAL A 131 6.01 5.26 -0.31
C VAL A 131 7.50 5.56 -0.42
N ASP A 132 8.31 5.15 0.55
CA ASP A 132 9.77 5.35 0.53
C ASP A 132 10.42 4.63 -0.66
N GLU A 133 9.96 3.41 -0.98
CA GLU A 133 10.45 2.66 -2.13
C GLU A 133 10.07 3.34 -3.46
N MET A 134 8.86 3.89 -3.57
CA MET A 134 8.46 4.68 -4.72
C MET A 134 9.33 5.94 -4.87
N ASP A 135 9.60 6.67 -3.79
CA ASP A 135 10.45 7.87 -3.81
C ASP A 135 11.87 7.58 -4.28
N LEU A 136 12.40 6.41 -3.87
CA LEU A 136 13.75 5.99 -4.20
C LEU A 136 13.87 5.50 -5.65
N SER A 137 12.92 4.68 -6.09
CA SER A 137 13.06 3.86 -7.29
C SER A 137 12.33 4.41 -8.52
N ALA A 138 11.36 5.36 -8.36
CA ALA A 138 10.60 5.88 -9.50
C ALA A 138 11.48 6.64 -10.51
N ALA A 139 11.30 6.26 -11.78
CA ALA A 139 12.07 6.86 -12.88
C ALA A 139 11.61 8.27 -13.25
N TYR A 140 10.30 8.56 -13.08
CA TYR A 140 9.72 9.83 -13.50
C TYR A 140 9.39 10.71 -12.31
N LYS A 141 9.91 11.94 -12.34
CA LYS A 141 9.60 12.99 -11.36
C LYS A 141 9.19 14.26 -12.12
N VAL A 142 7.94 14.67 -11.92
CA VAL A 142 7.36 15.85 -12.59
C VAL A 142 7.28 17.01 -11.62
N PRO A 143 7.81 18.20 -11.97
CA PRO A 143 7.76 19.36 -11.10
C PRO A 143 6.35 19.96 -11.04
N THR A 144 5.88 20.31 -9.83
CA THR A 144 4.66 21.10 -9.62
C THR A 144 5.01 22.57 -9.38
N SER A 145 4.11 23.47 -9.76
CA SER A 145 4.28 24.94 -9.59
C SER A 145 4.20 25.34 -8.12
N ALA A 146 3.36 24.67 -7.34
CA ALA A 146 3.16 24.96 -5.93
C ALA A 146 3.53 23.76 -5.04
N ALA A 147 3.86 24.04 -3.77
CA ALA A 147 4.28 23.02 -2.81
C ALA A 147 3.09 22.24 -2.19
N GLU A 148 1.93 22.89 -2.03
CA GLU A 148 0.75 22.36 -1.33
C GLU A 148 -0.52 22.47 -2.19
N SER A 149 -0.38 22.67 -3.49
CA SER A 149 -1.49 22.61 -4.44
C SER A 149 -1.04 22.00 -5.76
N ILE A 150 -1.96 21.37 -6.45
CA ILE A 150 -1.73 20.73 -7.74
C ILE A 150 -2.79 21.18 -8.73
N THR A 151 -2.44 21.33 -9.98
CA THR A 151 -3.33 21.73 -11.07
C THR A 151 -3.63 20.56 -12.00
N LEU A 152 -4.73 20.66 -12.75
CA LEU A 152 -5.11 19.67 -13.75
C LEU A 152 -3.99 19.44 -14.77
N ALA A 153 -3.41 20.53 -15.30
CA ALA A 153 -2.34 20.45 -16.31
C ALA A 153 -1.09 19.71 -15.80
N GLU A 154 -0.78 19.80 -14.50
CA GLU A 154 0.33 19.07 -13.90
C GLU A 154 0.06 17.58 -13.82
N ILE A 155 -1.20 17.19 -13.50
CA ILE A 155 -1.59 15.79 -13.48
C ILE A 155 -1.59 15.20 -14.89
N GLU A 156 -2.13 15.92 -15.88
CA GLU A 156 -2.10 15.51 -17.29
C GLU A 156 -0.65 15.38 -17.78
N GLY A 157 0.22 16.33 -17.45
CA GLY A 157 1.65 16.23 -17.76
C GLY A 157 2.37 15.06 -17.10
N ALA A 158 1.86 14.55 -15.97
CA ALA A 158 2.36 13.32 -15.37
C ALA A 158 1.86 12.08 -16.13
N PHE A 159 0.64 12.08 -16.63
CA PHE A 159 0.14 11.00 -17.50
C PHE A 159 0.90 10.95 -18.82
N ASP A 160 1.33 12.08 -19.38
CA ASP A 160 2.13 12.14 -20.62
C ASP A 160 3.45 11.34 -20.50
N CYS A 161 3.98 11.16 -19.28
CA CYS A 161 5.18 10.35 -19.05
C CYS A 161 4.97 8.86 -19.41
N PHE A 162 3.73 8.40 -19.47
CA PHE A 162 3.39 7.02 -19.82
C PHE A 162 3.22 6.81 -21.33
N GLY A 163 3.28 7.90 -22.15
CA GLY A 163 3.09 7.82 -23.61
C GLY A 163 1.71 7.35 -24.02
N ASP A 164 1.65 6.47 -25.00
CA ASP A 164 0.37 5.94 -25.53
C ASP A 164 -0.31 4.93 -24.59
N ASP A 165 0.38 4.45 -23.55
CA ASP A 165 -0.13 3.48 -22.58
C ASP A 165 -0.97 4.15 -21.45
N VAL A 166 -1.82 5.11 -21.78
CA VAL A 166 -2.67 5.86 -20.83
C VAL A 166 -4.07 5.26 -20.71
N ASP A 167 -4.20 3.96 -20.83
CA ASP A 167 -5.48 3.31 -20.54
C ASP A 167 -5.80 3.41 -19.02
N SER A 168 -6.95 3.99 -18.71
CA SER A 168 -7.38 4.17 -17.31
C SER A 168 -7.51 2.86 -16.52
N ALA A 169 -7.74 1.74 -17.21
CA ALA A 169 -7.76 0.41 -16.61
C ALA A 169 -6.37 -0.10 -16.19
N SER A 170 -5.30 0.46 -16.75
CA SER A 170 -3.91 0.06 -16.47
C SER A 170 -3.36 0.68 -15.18
N PHE A 171 -4.06 1.64 -14.57
CA PHE A 171 -3.62 2.29 -13.35
C PHE A 171 -4.19 1.62 -12.11
N ALA A 172 -3.34 1.46 -11.09
CA ALA A 172 -3.75 1.01 -9.75
C ALA A 172 -4.44 2.14 -8.99
N GLY A 173 -3.89 3.36 -9.07
CA GLY A 173 -4.47 4.52 -8.43
C GLY A 173 -3.54 5.74 -8.33
N ILE A 174 -4.09 6.80 -7.76
CA ILE A 174 -3.38 8.04 -7.46
C ILE A 174 -3.32 8.20 -5.94
N LEU A 175 -2.12 8.33 -5.39
CA LEU A 175 -1.90 8.56 -3.97
C LEU A 175 -1.65 10.04 -3.73
N ILE A 176 -2.40 10.64 -2.80
CA ILE A 176 -2.30 12.06 -2.46
C ILE A 176 -2.17 12.29 -0.95
N ASN A 177 -1.55 13.39 -0.57
CA ASN A 177 -1.60 13.89 0.80
C ASN A 177 -2.96 14.57 1.09
N HIS A 178 -3.43 14.55 2.35
CA HIS A 178 -4.70 15.18 2.74
C HIS A 178 -4.78 16.67 2.38
N ARG A 179 -3.65 17.39 2.36
CA ARG A 179 -3.57 18.81 2.01
C ARG A 179 -3.96 19.10 0.56
N LEU A 180 -3.70 18.15 -0.35
CA LEU A 180 -4.04 18.26 -1.76
C LEU A 180 -5.50 17.92 -2.08
N ARG A 181 -6.26 17.40 -1.10
CA ARG A 181 -7.66 17.00 -1.29
C ARG A 181 -8.51 18.12 -1.89
N SER A 182 -8.33 19.37 -1.40
CA SER A 182 -9.10 20.50 -1.90
C SER A 182 -8.82 20.82 -3.36
N SER A 183 -7.57 20.66 -3.80
CA SER A 183 -7.19 20.85 -5.21
C SER A 183 -7.90 19.83 -6.11
N PHE A 184 -7.88 18.54 -5.73
CA PHE A 184 -8.55 17.48 -6.48
C PHE A 184 -10.07 17.64 -6.55
N VAL A 185 -10.73 17.96 -5.44
CA VAL A 185 -12.20 18.10 -5.39
C VAL A 185 -12.72 19.24 -6.28
N ASN A 186 -11.87 20.24 -6.54
CA ASN A 186 -12.22 21.38 -7.39
C ASN A 186 -11.96 21.13 -8.89
N MET A 187 -11.35 20.01 -9.27
CA MET A 187 -11.14 19.65 -10.68
C MET A 187 -12.39 19.02 -11.29
N SER A 188 -12.65 19.28 -12.57
CA SER A 188 -13.82 18.78 -13.30
C SER A 188 -13.75 17.26 -13.57
N GLU A 189 -12.54 16.75 -13.76
CA GLU A 189 -12.21 15.35 -14.06
C GLU A 189 -12.30 14.44 -12.83
N PHE A 190 -12.34 15.06 -11.65
CA PHE A 190 -12.45 14.35 -10.39
C PHE A 190 -13.90 14.11 -9.99
N THR A 191 -14.28 12.84 -9.89
CA THR A 191 -15.60 12.44 -9.39
C THR A 191 -15.50 12.08 -7.91
N SER A 192 -16.01 12.98 -7.06
CA SER A 192 -16.05 12.73 -5.61
C SER A 192 -17.07 11.62 -5.29
N ILE A 193 -16.69 10.72 -4.37
CA ILE A 193 -17.59 9.67 -3.86
C ILE A 193 -18.91 10.24 -3.35
N SER A 194 -18.89 11.43 -2.74
CA SER A 194 -20.10 12.09 -2.25
C SER A 194 -21.07 12.55 -3.33
N LYS A 195 -20.61 12.67 -4.59
CA LYS A 195 -21.43 13.11 -5.74
C LYS A 195 -21.84 11.95 -6.65
N THR A 196 -21.33 10.75 -6.42
CA THR A 196 -21.61 9.60 -7.27
C THR A 196 -22.84 8.87 -6.76
N TYR A 197 -23.85 8.73 -7.62
CA TYR A 197 -25.04 7.89 -7.37
C TYR A 197 -24.78 6.39 -7.57
N ALA A 198 -23.52 5.96 -7.56
CA ALA A 198 -23.17 4.55 -7.67
C ALA A 198 -23.71 3.78 -6.45
N LYS A 199 -24.23 2.59 -6.69
CA LYS A 199 -24.95 1.75 -5.72
C LYS A 199 -24.13 1.43 -4.46
N ASP A 200 -22.81 1.54 -4.55
CA ASP A 200 -21.85 1.26 -3.47
C ASP A 200 -21.23 2.54 -2.87
N ALA A 201 -21.53 3.71 -3.44
CA ALA A 201 -21.00 4.99 -2.99
C ALA A 201 -21.96 5.65 -1.98
N ASN A 202 -21.90 5.20 -0.74
CA ASN A 202 -22.68 5.75 0.37
C ASN A 202 -22.22 7.17 0.80
N GLY A 203 -21.38 7.84 0.00
CA GLY A 203 -20.80 9.13 0.35
C GLY A 203 -19.78 9.08 1.49
N VAL A 204 -19.48 7.89 1.98
CA VAL A 204 -18.52 7.64 3.05
C VAL A 204 -17.15 7.35 2.43
N VAL A 205 -16.14 8.04 2.90
CA VAL A 205 -14.74 7.74 2.54
C VAL A 205 -14.37 6.42 3.20
N GLU A 206 -14.38 5.34 2.45
CA GLU A 206 -13.92 4.03 2.91
C GLU A 206 -12.47 3.84 2.47
N ASN A 207 -11.65 3.33 3.40
CA ASN A 207 -10.26 2.95 3.11
C ASN A 207 -9.38 4.06 2.52
N GLY A 208 -9.69 5.32 2.79
CA GLY A 208 -8.95 6.47 2.29
C GLY A 208 -9.28 6.90 0.86
N ILE A 209 -10.16 6.20 0.14
CA ILE A 209 -10.58 6.59 -1.22
C ILE A 209 -11.49 7.81 -1.13
N VAL A 210 -11.09 8.91 -1.77
CA VAL A 210 -11.85 10.18 -1.77
C VAL A 210 -12.74 10.31 -2.99
N GLY A 211 -12.31 9.71 -4.09
CA GLY A 211 -13.01 9.77 -5.36
C GLY A 211 -12.26 9.01 -6.44
N TYR A 212 -12.70 9.23 -7.67
CA TYR A 212 -12.15 8.60 -8.84
C TYR A 212 -11.73 9.65 -9.86
N TRP A 213 -10.53 9.50 -10.40
CA TRP A 213 -10.05 10.28 -11.53
C TRP A 213 -10.56 9.66 -12.82
N LEU A 214 -11.11 10.48 -13.73
CA LEU A 214 -11.79 10.02 -14.96
C LEU A 214 -12.86 8.93 -14.71
N GLY A 215 -13.40 8.87 -13.49
CA GLY A 215 -14.42 7.89 -13.12
C GLY A 215 -13.93 6.44 -12.89
N VAL A 216 -12.65 6.15 -13.08
CA VAL A 216 -12.08 4.78 -13.00
C VAL A 216 -10.92 4.69 -12.01
N ILE A 217 -9.98 5.62 -12.06
CA ILE A 217 -8.74 5.55 -11.27
C ILE A 217 -9.01 6.02 -9.84
N PRO A 218 -8.85 5.16 -8.80
CA PRO A 218 -9.11 5.56 -7.43
C PRO A 218 -8.07 6.57 -6.93
N VAL A 219 -8.54 7.61 -6.25
CA VAL A 219 -7.69 8.61 -5.58
C VAL A 219 -7.72 8.35 -4.08
N ILE A 220 -6.58 7.98 -3.53
CA ILE A 220 -6.40 7.53 -2.15
C ILE A 220 -5.63 8.58 -1.36
N ILE A 221 -6.12 8.93 -0.17
CA ILE A 221 -5.40 9.79 0.77
C ILE A 221 -4.54 8.91 1.68
N CYS A 222 -3.24 9.21 1.69
CA CYS A 222 -2.31 8.67 2.67
C CYS A 222 -1.34 9.77 3.09
N ASP A 223 -1.17 9.94 4.39
CA ASP A 223 -0.26 10.95 4.94
C ASP A 223 1.13 10.39 5.27
N ASN A 224 1.27 9.05 5.22
CA ASN A 224 2.54 8.38 5.53
C ASN A 224 3.57 8.73 4.46
N ASN A 225 4.62 9.44 4.84
CA ASN A 225 5.77 9.87 4.01
C ASN A 225 5.43 10.63 2.71
N THR A 226 4.15 11.01 2.50
CA THR A 226 3.70 11.79 1.34
C THR A 226 3.90 13.31 1.50
N TYR A 227 4.39 13.76 2.65
CA TYR A 227 4.76 15.13 2.92
C TYR A 227 6.22 15.22 3.33
N ASP A 228 6.99 16.00 2.59
CA ASP A 228 8.39 16.30 2.90
C ASP A 228 8.43 17.47 3.89
N THR A 229 8.84 17.19 5.13
CA THR A 229 8.90 18.19 6.21
C THR A 229 10.06 19.19 6.05
N GLU A 230 11.15 18.78 5.40
CA GLU A 230 12.31 19.64 5.18
C GLU A 230 12.03 20.65 4.06
N LYS A 231 11.48 20.17 2.94
CA LYS A 231 11.15 20.99 1.77
C LYS A 231 9.76 21.63 1.87
N LYS A 232 8.95 21.22 2.84
CA LYS A 232 7.55 21.67 3.05
C LYS A 232 6.71 21.52 1.80
N GLU A 233 6.78 20.36 1.17
CA GLU A 233 6.05 20.05 -0.06
C GLU A 233 5.28 18.73 0.04
N CYS A 234 4.14 18.67 -0.64
CA CYS A 234 3.38 17.48 -0.83
C CYS A 234 3.90 16.70 -2.03
N LYS A 235 3.81 15.38 -1.94
CA LYS A 235 4.12 14.44 -3.02
C LYS A 235 2.85 13.75 -3.45
N THR A 236 2.66 13.59 -4.76
CA THR A 236 1.58 12.82 -5.37
C THR A 236 2.18 11.71 -6.21
N TYR A 237 1.64 10.52 -6.11
CA TYR A 237 2.13 9.35 -6.84
C TYR A 237 1.03 8.83 -7.74
N ILE A 238 1.35 8.59 -9.02
CA ILE A 238 0.51 7.90 -9.98
C ILE A 238 1.15 6.55 -10.23
N VAL A 239 0.42 5.47 -9.89
CA VAL A 239 0.96 4.11 -9.91
C VAL A 239 0.17 3.25 -10.88
N ARG A 240 0.89 2.53 -11.77
CA ARG A 240 0.31 1.51 -12.66
C ARG A 240 0.11 0.20 -11.88
N LYS A 241 -0.81 -0.61 -12.38
CA LYS A 241 -0.97 -1.98 -11.87
C LYS A 241 0.31 -2.77 -12.07
N ASP A 242 0.59 -3.64 -11.15
CA ASP A 242 1.77 -4.54 -11.15
C ASP A 242 3.13 -3.83 -11.10
N ALA A 243 3.16 -2.49 -10.97
CA ALA A 243 4.39 -1.74 -10.83
C ALA A 243 4.98 -1.84 -9.42
N LEU A 244 4.15 -1.97 -8.40
CA LEU A 244 4.54 -2.03 -6.99
C LEU A 244 4.23 -3.41 -6.44
N GLY A 245 5.22 -4.08 -5.86
CA GLY A 245 5.08 -5.42 -5.29
C GLY A 245 5.31 -5.44 -3.79
N VAL A 246 4.57 -6.31 -3.11
CA VAL A 246 4.77 -6.69 -1.71
C VAL A 246 4.85 -8.21 -1.62
N ILE A 247 5.76 -8.70 -0.79
CA ILE A 247 5.90 -10.12 -0.48
C ILE A 247 5.93 -10.26 1.04
N TRP A 248 5.03 -11.08 1.55
CA TRP A 248 4.95 -11.43 2.95
C TRP A 248 5.71 -12.73 3.21
N GLN A 249 6.82 -12.65 3.93
CA GLN A 249 7.53 -13.86 4.37
C GLN A 249 6.85 -14.46 5.61
N LYS A 250 6.30 -13.60 6.46
CA LYS A 250 5.55 -13.98 7.65
C LYS A 250 4.47 -12.94 7.90
N GLU A 251 3.23 -13.38 7.92
CA GLU A 251 2.11 -12.54 8.35
C GLU A 251 2.25 -12.14 9.81
N VAL A 252 1.47 -11.14 10.25
CA VAL A 252 1.53 -10.68 11.63
C VAL A 252 1.21 -11.83 12.57
N THR A 253 2.18 -12.18 13.38
CA THR A 253 2.04 -13.14 14.48
C THR A 253 2.11 -12.41 15.81
N ILE A 254 1.33 -12.88 16.77
CA ILE A 254 1.28 -12.31 18.11
C ILE A 254 1.77 -13.32 19.12
N GLU A 255 2.71 -12.90 19.93
CA GLU A 255 3.26 -13.65 21.05
C GLU A 255 2.84 -12.95 22.34
N GLU A 256 2.49 -13.73 23.35
CA GLU A 256 2.13 -13.26 24.69
C GLU A 256 3.25 -13.59 25.66
N GLU A 257 3.82 -12.57 26.31
CA GLU A 257 4.85 -12.72 27.32
C GLU A 257 4.33 -12.21 28.67
N ARG A 258 4.36 -13.09 29.69
CA ARG A 258 3.92 -12.78 31.03
C ARG A 258 5.07 -12.24 31.89
N GLU A 259 5.01 -10.96 32.27
CA GLU A 259 5.94 -10.34 33.21
C GLU A 259 5.36 -10.37 34.63
N GLY A 260 5.58 -11.50 35.33
CA GLY A 260 4.99 -11.73 36.65
C GLY A 260 5.42 -10.73 37.73
N LYS A 261 6.63 -10.16 37.62
CA LYS A 261 7.13 -9.16 38.57
C LYS A 261 6.40 -7.83 38.48
N LEU A 262 5.92 -7.48 37.30
CA LEU A 262 5.18 -6.24 37.03
C LEU A 262 3.67 -6.44 37.03
N LEU A 263 3.18 -7.65 37.24
CA LEU A 263 1.75 -8.00 37.14
C LEU A 263 1.18 -7.48 35.80
N ALA A 264 1.90 -7.74 34.71
CA ALA A 264 1.57 -7.29 33.38
C ALA A 264 1.78 -8.41 32.36
N THR A 265 1.11 -8.28 31.22
CA THR A 265 1.26 -9.15 30.06
C THR A 265 1.63 -8.30 28.86
N ASP A 266 2.68 -8.67 28.17
CA ASP A 266 3.12 -8.02 26.94
C ASP A 266 2.58 -8.80 25.75
N LEU A 267 1.91 -8.10 24.83
CA LEU A 267 1.50 -8.61 23.54
C LEU A 267 2.49 -8.08 22.50
N ILE A 268 3.19 -8.98 21.83
CA ILE A 268 4.23 -8.66 20.85
C ILE A 268 3.73 -9.09 19.47
N ALA A 269 3.43 -8.12 18.62
CA ALA A 269 3.14 -8.35 17.21
C ALA A 269 4.44 -8.27 16.41
N SER A 270 4.65 -9.17 15.49
CA SER A 270 5.79 -9.14 14.56
C SER A 270 5.36 -9.65 13.18
N ASP A 271 5.91 -9.02 12.13
CA ASP A 271 5.79 -9.44 10.74
C ASP A 271 7.15 -9.40 10.03
N LEU A 272 7.20 -10.05 8.88
CA LEU A 272 8.35 -10.06 7.99
C LEU A 272 7.84 -9.85 6.57
N TYR A 273 8.26 -8.76 5.94
CA TYR A 273 7.86 -8.44 4.58
C TYR A 273 8.97 -7.77 3.77
N ALA A 274 8.83 -7.78 2.46
CA ALA A 274 9.66 -7.02 1.55
C ALA A 274 8.77 -6.24 0.58
N VAL A 275 9.19 -5.03 0.24
CA VAL A 275 8.51 -4.16 -0.73
C VAL A 275 9.48 -3.76 -1.83
N LYS A 276 8.98 -3.67 -3.06
CA LYS A 276 9.78 -3.25 -4.20
C LYS A 276 8.93 -2.57 -5.28
N LEU A 277 9.48 -1.51 -5.86
CA LEU A 277 8.97 -0.97 -7.13
C LEU A 277 9.60 -1.80 -8.26
N ILE A 278 8.79 -2.68 -8.87
CA ILE A 278 9.20 -3.64 -9.88
C ILE A 278 9.43 -2.92 -11.21
N ASP A 279 8.43 -2.16 -11.64
CA ASP A 279 8.54 -1.31 -12.83
C ASP A 279 8.80 0.14 -12.41
N THR A 280 10.04 0.59 -12.56
CA THR A 280 10.45 1.96 -12.23
C THR A 280 9.75 3.02 -13.08
N LYS A 281 9.32 2.66 -14.30
CA LYS A 281 8.56 3.52 -15.22
C LYS A 281 7.06 3.50 -14.95
N GLY A 282 6.59 2.52 -14.18
CA GLY A 282 5.20 2.38 -13.78
C GLY A 282 4.76 3.34 -12.67
N CYS A 283 5.67 4.14 -12.11
CA CYS A 283 5.37 5.13 -11.08
C CYS A 283 5.87 6.51 -11.48
N VAL A 284 5.00 7.53 -11.38
CA VAL A 284 5.33 8.94 -11.59
C VAL A 284 5.10 9.70 -10.29
N ILE A 285 6.08 10.51 -9.89
CA ILE A 285 6.03 11.34 -8.70
C ILE A 285 5.87 12.80 -9.11
N LEU A 286 4.82 13.45 -8.61
CA LEU A 286 4.64 14.90 -8.74
C LEU A 286 5.07 15.56 -7.42
N ARG A 287 6.04 16.44 -7.49
CA ARG A 287 6.55 17.23 -6.37
C ARG A 287 7.16 18.54 -6.87
N LYS A 288 7.23 19.55 -6.01
CA LYS A 288 7.78 20.85 -6.41
C LYS A 288 9.27 20.80 -6.70
N THR A 289 10.03 20.13 -5.83
CA THR A 289 11.48 20.05 -5.93
C THR A 289 11.88 18.75 -6.61
N VAL A 290 12.19 18.81 -7.89
CA VAL A 290 12.78 17.70 -8.64
C VAL A 290 14.30 17.93 -8.61
N ALA A 291 15.00 17.20 -7.78
CA ALA A 291 16.47 17.22 -7.70
C ALA A 291 17.01 15.96 -8.34
#